data_fda7000b6a1dc5cda52f45baa369cdfa
#
_entry.id   fda7000b6a1dc5cda52f45baa369cdfa
#
_cell.length_a   1.000
_cell.length_b   1.000
_cell.length_c   1.000
_cell.angle_alpha   90.00
_cell.angle_beta   90.00
_cell.angle_gamma   90.00
#
_symmetry.space_group_name_H-M   'P 1'
#
loop_
_entity.id
_entity.type
_entity.pdbx_description
1 polymer ?
#
loop_
_entity_poly.entity_id
_entity_poly.type
_entity_poly.pdbx_seq_one_letter_code
_entity_poly.pdbx_strand_id
1 'polypeptide(L)'
;MLNRAKRQYEPQSLYQGVREWDVSYYMGMLKAREHDVNARMLGSYFSLNNCLDGVRMIVRALFDLDVTEEPVPAPESWAPGVRKLVFRDASAADRAVVGHVYLDLFGRPNKMPSAATFAICSGGRDFGTREYVTPIVALVCWCEPSPGADVAGVGAVPVQMWWRQAQSRSCRYGRG
;
A
#
# COMPACT_ATOMS: atom_id res chain seq x y z
N MET A 1 -22.44 19.69 -3.25
CA MET A 1 -21.16 20.00 -3.91
C MET A 1 -21.02 19.23 -5.23
N LEU A 2 -21.02 17.89 -5.23
CA LEU A 2 -20.85 17.05 -6.43
C LEU A 2 -21.88 17.29 -7.54
N ASN A 3 -23.18 17.43 -7.22
CA ASN A 3 -24.21 17.73 -8.20
C ASN A 3 -24.01 19.09 -8.90
N ARG A 4 -23.44 20.07 -8.19
CA ARG A 4 -23.07 21.36 -8.78
C ARG A 4 -21.89 21.21 -9.75
N ALA A 5 -20.88 20.42 -9.36
CA ALA A 5 -19.75 20.12 -10.24
C ALA A 5 -20.23 19.42 -11.52
N LYS A 6 -21.08 18.39 -11.41
CA LYS A 6 -21.60 17.68 -12.58
C LYS A 6 -22.34 18.62 -13.55
N ARG A 7 -23.23 19.46 -13.05
CA ARG A 7 -23.96 20.44 -13.90
C ARG A 7 -23.03 21.43 -14.58
N GLN A 8 -21.93 21.79 -13.95
CA GLN A 8 -20.94 22.71 -14.51
C GLN A 8 -20.11 22.07 -15.61
N TYR A 9 -19.72 20.82 -15.46
CA TYR A 9 -18.82 20.12 -16.39
C TYR A 9 -19.55 19.36 -17.47
N GLU A 10 -20.77 18.88 -17.20
CA GLU A 10 -21.59 18.14 -18.13
C GLU A 10 -23.04 18.70 -18.18
N PRO A 11 -23.24 19.93 -18.66
CA PRO A 11 -24.55 20.55 -18.67
C PRO A 11 -25.57 19.83 -19.54
N GLN A 12 -25.11 19.04 -20.52
CA GLN A 12 -25.94 18.27 -21.45
C GLN A 12 -26.10 16.80 -21.04
N SER A 13 -25.66 16.42 -19.84
CA SER A 13 -25.80 15.04 -19.37
C SER A 13 -27.27 14.64 -19.25
N LEU A 14 -27.64 13.49 -19.81
CA LEU A 14 -28.97 12.89 -19.70
C LEU A 14 -29.39 12.65 -18.24
N TYR A 15 -28.44 12.54 -17.33
CA TYR A 15 -28.66 12.31 -15.91
C TYR A 15 -28.29 13.56 -15.11
N GLN A 16 -29.29 14.22 -14.56
CA GLN A 16 -29.10 15.47 -13.80
C GLN A 16 -28.46 15.31 -12.42
N GLY A 17 -28.44 14.10 -11.85
CA GLY A 17 -27.84 13.78 -10.56
C GLY A 17 -26.52 13.04 -10.67
N VAL A 18 -25.68 13.12 -9.63
CA VAL A 18 -24.47 12.32 -9.50
C VAL A 18 -24.88 10.88 -9.21
N ARG A 19 -24.38 9.94 -10.00
CA ARG A 19 -24.53 8.51 -9.80
C ARG A 19 -23.32 7.95 -9.06
N GLU A 20 -23.40 6.73 -8.55
CA GLU A 20 -22.32 6.10 -7.79
C GLU A 20 -20.99 6.04 -8.57
N TRP A 21 -21.05 5.78 -9.87
CA TRP A 21 -19.88 5.76 -10.75
C TRP A 21 -19.28 7.13 -11.04
N ASP A 22 -20.04 8.20 -10.89
CA ASP A 22 -19.60 9.58 -11.11
C ASP A 22 -18.84 10.16 -9.90
N VAL A 23 -19.13 9.66 -8.70
CA VAL A 23 -18.65 10.23 -7.43
C VAL A 23 -17.13 10.38 -7.44
N SER A 24 -16.43 9.32 -7.81
CA SER A 24 -14.97 9.31 -7.82
C SER A 24 -14.39 10.33 -8.80
N TYR A 25 -14.99 10.45 -9.96
CA TYR A 25 -14.56 11.38 -11.00
C TYR A 25 -14.70 12.84 -10.54
N TYR A 26 -15.90 13.25 -10.10
CA TYR A 26 -16.14 14.62 -9.67
C TYR A 26 -15.43 14.97 -8.35
N MET A 27 -15.25 14.00 -7.45
CA MET A 27 -14.42 14.19 -6.26
C MET A 27 -12.96 14.47 -6.62
N GLY A 28 -12.42 13.72 -7.58
CA GLY A 28 -11.05 13.94 -8.08
C GLY A 28 -10.89 15.34 -8.69
N MET A 29 -11.85 15.77 -9.50
CA MET A 29 -11.85 17.10 -10.13
C MET A 29 -11.95 18.22 -9.07
N LEU A 30 -12.83 18.08 -8.09
CA LEU A 30 -12.98 19.08 -7.03
C LEU A 30 -11.71 19.20 -6.19
N LYS A 31 -11.11 18.07 -5.79
CA LYS A 31 -9.83 18.06 -5.07
C LYS A 31 -8.70 18.72 -5.86
N ALA A 32 -8.59 18.41 -7.15
CA ALA A 32 -7.58 19.02 -8.01
C ALA A 32 -7.76 20.55 -8.09
N ARG A 33 -9.01 21.02 -8.14
CA ARG A 33 -9.33 22.46 -8.23
C ARG A 33 -9.17 23.19 -6.90
N GLU A 34 -9.61 22.59 -5.79
CA GLU A 34 -9.59 23.25 -4.46
C GLU A 34 -8.18 23.27 -3.86
N HIS A 35 -7.37 22.26 -4.15
CA HIS A 35 -6.05 22.09 -3.54
C HIS A 35 -4.89 22.23 -4.52
N ASP A 36 -5.17 22.50 -5.80
CA ASP A 36 -4.16 22.56 -6.88
C ASP A 36 -3.26 21.32 -6.92
N VAL A 37 -3.82 20.16 -6.57
CA VAL A 37 -3.09 18.91 -6.40
C VAL A 37 -3.27 18.05 -7.64
N ASN A 38 -2.18 17.83 -8.37
CA ASN A 38 -2.13 16.89 -9.46
C ASN A 38 -1.61 15.53 -8.97
N ALA A 39 -2.36 14.45 -9.21
CA ALA A 39 -1.98 13.10 -8.82
C ALA A 39 -0.61 12.66 -9.38
N ARG A 40 -0.22 13.14 -10.58
CA ARG A 40 1.11 12.89 -11.17
C ARG A 40 2.22 13.57 -10.38
N MET A 41 1.99 14.82 -9.97
CA MET A 41 2.95 15.57 -9.15
C MET A 41 3.12 14.91 -7.79
N LEU A 42 2.03 14.51 -7.13
CA LEU A 42 2.10 13.77 -5.88
C LEU A 42 2.85 12.44 -6.02
N GLY A 43 2.62 11.71 -7.11
CA GLY A 43 3.28 10.43 -7.34
C GLY A 43 4.82 10.51 -7.33
N SER A 44 5.39 11.65 -7.72
CA SER A 44 6.85 11.83 -7.69
C SER A 44 7.43 11.91 -6.27
N TYR A 45 6.64 12.36 -5.30
CA TYR A 45 7.05 12.41 -3.88
C TYR A 45 6.89 11.07 -3.18
N PHE A 46 5.94 10.24 -3.63
CA PHE A 46 5.63 8.94 -3.03
C PHE A 46 6.27 7.78 -3.80
N SER A 47 7.57 7.89 -4.09
CA SER A 47 8.34 6.72 -4.52
C SER A 47 8.34 5.65 -3.42
N LEU A 48 8.52 4.38 -3.76
CA LEU A 48 8.54 3.31 -2.76
C LEU A 48 9.65 3.54 -1.73
N ASN A 49 10.83 4.00 -2.15
CA ASN A 49 11.93 4.30 -1.22
C ASN A 49 11.54 5.42 -0.25
N ASN A 50 10.99 6.53 -0.76
CA ASN A 50 10.51 7.61 0.10
C ASN A 50 9.42 7.13 1.08
N CYS A 51 8.51 6.27 0.62
CA CYS A 51 7.49 5.68 1.50
C CYS A 51 8.11 4.80 2.58
N LEU A 52 9.08 3.95 2.22
CA LEU A 52 9.77 3.10 3.19
C LEU A 52 10.59 3.93 4.19
N ASP A 53 11.25 4.98 3.73
CA ASP A 53 11.99 5.90 4.61
C ASP A 53 11.03 6.66 5.54
N GLY A 54 9.88 7.08 5.03
CA GLY A 54 8.81 7.65 5.85
C GLY A 54 8.30 6.68 6.92
N VAL A 55 8.09 5.40 6.57
CA VAL A 55 7.72 4.36 7.53
C VAL A 55 8.81 4.18 8.59
N ARG A 56 10.09 4.09 8.19
CA ARG A 56 11.23 3.99 9.13
C ARG A 56 11.25 5.14 10.13
N MET A 57 11.08 6.37 9.62
CA MET A 57 11.06 7.58 10.45
C MET A 57 9.88 7.57 11.43
N ILE A 58 8.66 7.24 10.99
CA ILE A 58 7.47 7.20 11.84
C ILE A 58 7.60 6.11 12.90
N VAL A 59 8.02 4.91 12.51
CA VAL A 59 8.17 3.77 13.42
C VAL A 59 9.24 4.06 14.46
N ARG A 60 10.34 4.70 14.06
CA ARG A 60 11.39 5.14 14.99
C ARG A 60 10.85 6.18 15.99
N ALA A 61 10.13 7.17 15.50
CA ALA A 61 9.63 8.27 16.33
C ALA A 61 8.53 7.85 17.32
N LEU A 62 7.64 6.92 16.93
CA LEU A 62 6.48 6.54 17.72
C LEU A 62 6.73 5.32 18.61
N PHE A 63 7.55 4.37 18.16
CA PHE A 63 7.70 3.07 18.82
C PHE A 63 9.14 2.76 19.26
N ASP A 64 10.08 3.65 18.97
CA ASP A 64 11.51 3.44 19.22
C ASP A 64 12.05 2.14 18.60
N LEU A 65 11.58 1.83 17.39
CA LEU A 65 12.00 0.65 16.62
C LEU A 65 12.82 1.07 15.41
N ASP A 66 13.91 0.35 15.17
CA ASP A 66 14.67 0.43 13.92
C ASP A 66 14.11 -0.58 12.90
N VAL A 67 13.97 -0.14 11.64
CA VAL A 67 13.53 -0.99 10.54
C VAL A 67 14.64 -1.13 9.52
N THR A 68 15.14 -2.35 9.38
CA THR A 68 16.19 -2.70 8.40
C THR A 68 15.62 -3.62 7.33
N GLU A 69 16.15 -3.51 6.13
CA GLU A 69 15.84 -4.47 5.06
C GLU A 69 16.93 -5.53 5.03
N GLU A 70 16.53 -6.79 5.05
CA GLU A 70 17.41 -7.93 4.99
C GLU A 70 17.14 -8.78 3.75
N PRO A 71 18.16 -9.48 3.22
CA PRO A 71 17.97 -10.44 2.13
C PRO A 71 16.96 -11.52 2.54
N VAL A 72 16.07 -11.88 1.60
CA VAL A 72 15.12 -12.99 1.81
C VAL A 72 15.80 -14.29 1.41
N PRO A 73 16.01 -15.24 2.34
CA PRO A 73 16.54 -16.55 2.00
C PRO A 73 15.63 -17.28 1.01
N ALA A 74 16.20 -18.05 0.08
CA ALA A 74 15.42 -18.75 -0.95
C ALA A 74 14.25 -19.60 -0.41
N PRO A 75 14.37 -20.31 0.73
CA PRO A 75 13.24 -21.07 1.30
C PRO A 75 12.11 -20.19 1.86
N GLU A 76 12.39 -18.92 2.20
CA GLU A 76 11.41 -17.98 2.74
C GLU A 76 10.69 -17.18 1.64
N SER A 77 11.21 -17.19 0.41
CA SER A 77 10.68 -16.41 -0.69
C SER A 77 9.70 -17.22 -1.54
N TRP A 78 8.44 -16.79 -1.60
CA TRP A 78 7.43 -17.40 -2.47
C TRP A 78 7.38 -16.81 -3.88
N ALA A 79 8.09 -15.70 -4.13
CA ALA A 79 8.16 -15.07 -5.45
C ALA A 79 9.37 -14.15 -5.59
N PRO A 80 9.87 -13.92 -6.80
CA PRO A 80 10.89 -12.91 -7.06
C PRO A 80 10.40 -11.51 -6.63
N GLY A 81 11.30 -10.70 -6.07
CA GLY A 81 11.01 -9.33 -5.66
C GLY A 81 10.29 -9.17 -4.32
N VAL A 82 10.08 -10.25 -3.57
CA VAL A 82 9.67 -10.17 -2.17
C VAL A 82 10.80 -9.57 -1.34
N ARG A 83 10.48 -8.59 -0.50
CA ARG A 83 11.42 -7.90 0.39
C ARG A 83 11.09 -8.21 1.84
N LYS A 84 12.10 -8.28 2.70
CA LYS A 84 11.96 -8.56 4.13
C LYS A 84 12.39 -7.35 4.94
N LEU A 85 11.49 -6.81 5.73
CA LEU A 85 11.76 -5.79 6.73
C LEU A 85 11.84 -6.43 8.11
N VAL A 86 12.88 -6.11 8.85
CA VAL A 86 13.10 -6.59 10.20
C VAL A 86 12.99 -5.41 11.16
N PHE A 87 12.12 -5.55 12.12
CA PHE A 87 11.87 -4.56 13.17
C PHE A 87 12.66 -4.94 14.41
N ARG A 88 13.49 -4.03 14.90
CA ARG A 88 14.35 -4.22 16.05
C ARG A 88 14.10 -3.15 17.12
N ASP A 89 14.10 -3.56 18.36
CA ASP A 89 14.04 -2.60 19.48
C ASP A 89 15.33 -1.77 19.49
N ALA A 90 15.19 -0.47 19.35
CA ALA A 90 16.33 0.43 19.32
C ALA A 90 16.78 0.86 20.72
N SER A 91 15.92 0.70 21.72
CA SER A 91 16.23 0.99 23.12
C SER A 91 16.94 -0.17 23.82
N ALA A 92 16.74 -1.40 23.34
CA ALA A 92 17.35 -2.58 23.89
C ALA A 92 18.84 -2.71 23.49
N ALA A 93 19.70 -3.03 24.43
CA ALA A 93 21.16 -3.17 24.21
C ALA A 93 21.49 -4.29 23.20
N ASP A 94 20.68 -5.35 23.17
CA ASP A 94 20.81 -6.50 22.27
C ASP A 94 20.12 -6.29 20.92
N ARG A 95 19.39 -5.14 20.75
CA ARG A 95 18.62 -4.83 19.56
C ARG A 95 17.71 -5.98 19.13
N ALA A 96 17.00 -6.53 20.11
CA ALA A 96 16.13 -7.70 19.93
C ALA A 96 15.18 -7.52 18.75
N VAL A 97 14.97 -8.59 17.99
CA VAL A 97 14.01 -8.60 16.89
C VAL A 97 12.59 -8.64 17.44
N VAL A 98 11.80 -7.64 17.10
CA VAL A 98 10.39 -7.51 17.51
C VAL A 98 9.45 -8.18 16.53
N GLY A 99 9.79 -8.19 15.23
CA GLY A 99 8.96 -8.80 14.21
C GLY A 99 9.52 -8.66 12.79
N HIS A 100 8.84 -9.33 11.86
CA HIS A 100 9.18 -9.33 10.45
C HIS A 100 7.98 -8.94 9.58
N VAL A 101 8.23 -8.14 8.55
CA VAL A 101 7.22 -7.82 7.53
C VAL A 101 7.79 -8.17 6.16
N TYR A 102 7.09 -9.07 5.46
CA TYR A 102 7.39 -9.37 4.06
C TYR A 102 6.57 -8.47 3.16
N LEU A 103 7.22 -7.84 2.20
CA LEU A 103 6.60 -6.96 1.23
C LEU A 103 6.56 -7.66 -0.13
N ASP A 104 5.37 -8.04 -0.55
CA ASP A 104 5.08 -8.55 -1.88
C ASP A 104 4.29 -7.50 -2.66
N LEU A 105 4.99 -6.56 -3.28
CA LEU A 105 4.40 -5.31 -3.75
C LEU A 105 3.98 -5.35 -5.22
N PHE A 106 4.68 -6.10 -6.08
CA PHE A 106 4.50 -6.00 -7.53
C PHE A 106 3.48 -6.99 -8.08
N GLY A 107 2.78 -6.55 -9.13
CA GLY A 107 1.84 -7.39 -9.87
C GLY A 107 2.56 -8.52 -10.61
N ARG A 108 1.92 -9.70 -10.69
CA ARG A 108 2.35 -10.83 -11.49
C ARG A 108 1.16 -11.74 -11.82
N PRO A 109 1.25 -12.62 -12.82
CA PRO A 109 0.18 -13.57 -13.13
C PRO A 109 -0.25 -14.37 -11.88
N ASN A 110 -1.55 -14.60 -11.75
CA ASN A 110 -2.19 -15.35 -10.66
C ASN A 110 -2.06 -14.72 -9.25
N LYS A 111 -1.57 -13.50 -9.13
CA LYS A 111 -1.59 -12.75 -7.89
C LYS A 111 -2.89 -12.00 -7.73
N MET A 112 -3.37 -11.88 -6.50
CA MET A 112 -4.56 -11.10 -6.17
C MET A 112 -4.36 -9.61 -6.52
N PRO A 113 -5.27 -8.99 -7.31
CA PRO A 113 -5.13 -7.59 -7.75
C PRO A 113 -5.61 -6.60 -6.67
N SER A 114 -5.29 -6.88 -5.41
CA SER A 114 -5.69 -6.04 -4.29
C SER A 114 -4.63 -6.00 -3.20
N ALA A 115 -4.66 -4.95 -2.37
CA ALA A 115 -3.81 -4.89 -1.21
C ALA A 115 -4.44 -5.65 -0.04
N ALA A 116 -3.65 -6.49 0.61
CA ALA A 116 -4.07 -7.22 1.79
C ALA A 116 -2.88 -7.47 2.73
N THR A 117 -3.18 -7.58 4.01
CA THR A 117 -2.21 -7.95 5.03
C THR A 117 -2.56 -9.34 5.55
N PHE A 118 -1.58 -10.21 5.59
CA PHE A 118 -1.72 -11.58 6.07
C PHE A 118 -0.81 -11.79 7.29
N ALA A 119 -1.38 -12.23 8.40
CA ALA A 119 -0.60 -12.73 9.52
C ALA A 119 -0.11 -14.15 9.19
N ILE A 120 1.20 -14.32 9.04
CA ILE A 120 1.83 -15.62 8.78
C ILE A 120 2.07 -16.34 10.10
N CYS A 121 2.59 -15.63 11.08
CA CYS A 121 2.84 -16.14 12.42
C CYS A 121 2.45 -15.07 13.43
N SER A 122 1.69 -15.45 14.45
CA SER A 122 1.39 -14.57 15.58
C SER A 122 2.54 -14.60 16.58
N GLY A 123 2.87 -13.42 17.13
CA GLY A 123 3.82 -13.34 18.24
C GLY A 123 3.29 -14.01 19.48
N GLY A 124 4.13 -14.66 20.23
CA GLY A 124 3.76 -15.33 21.46
C GLY A 124 4.92 -16.07 22.09
N ARG A 125 4.68 -16.64 23.29
CA ARG A 125 5.65 -17.56 23.91
C ARG A 125 5.27 -18.99 23.62
N ASP A 126 6.22 -19.76 23.13
CA ASP A 126 6.05 -21.21 23.01
C ASP A 126 5.93 -21.82 24.42
N PHE A 127 4.92 -22.64 24.62
CA PHE A 127 4.66 -23.23 25.94
C PHE A 127 5.68 -24.32 26.33
N GLY A 128 6.34 -24.94 25.36
CA GLY A 128 7.32 -25.99 25.58
C GLY A 128 8.73 -25.42 25.85
N THR A 129 9.21 -24.56 24.93
CA THR A 129 10.55 -23.97 24.99
C THR A 129 10.63 -22.68 25.81
N ARG A 130 9.48 -22.03 26.06
CA ARG A 130 9.35 -20.69 26.65
C ARG A 130 10.03 -19.56 25.85
N GLU A 131 10.51 -19.86 24.66
CA GLU A 131 11.06 -18.87 23.76
C GLU A 131 9.98 -17.98 23.16
N TYR A 132 10.31 -16.74 22.88
CA TYR A 132 9.39 -15.81 22.22
C TYR A 132 9.48 -16.00 20.71
N VAL A 133 8.34 -16.36 20.12
CA VAL A 133 8.18 -16.44 18.67
C VAL A 133 7.83 -15.06 18.16
N THR A 134 8.66 -14.50 17.30
CA THR A 134 8.43 -13.17 16.72
C THR A 134 7.29 -13.20 15.71
N PRO A 135 6.41 -12.18 15.68
CA PRO A 135 5.33 -12.10 14.70
C PRO A 135 5.89 -11.90 13.28
N ILE A 136 5.21 -12.52 12.32
CA ILE A 136 5.53 -12.43 10.90
C ILE A 136 4.27 -12.05 10.14
N VAL A 137 4.37 -10.98 9.35
CA VAL A 137 3.27 -10.46 8.56
C VAL A 137 3.70 -10.32 7.09
N ALA A 138 2.81 -10.60 6.16
CA ALA A 138 3.00 -10.29 4.75
C ALA A 138 2.05 -9.19 4.31
N LEU A 139 2.61 -8.14 3.71
CA LEU A 139 1.86 -7.11 3.00
C LEU A 139 1.92 -7.42 1.51
N VAL A 140 0.79 -7.80 0.95
CA VAL A 140 0.65 -8.15 -0.46
C VAL A 140 -0.08 -7.01 -1.17
N CYS A 141 0.52 -6.45 -2.22
CA CYS A 141 -0.03 -5.35 -3.00
C CYS A 141 0.09 -5.64 -4.49
N TRP A 142 -0.62 -4.85 -5.30
CA TRP A 142 -0.48 -4.87 -6.74
C TRP A 142 0.00 -3.49 -7.19
N CYS A 143 1.30 -3.25 -7.14
CA CYS A 143 1.92 -2.04 -7.67
C CYS A 143 2.39 -2.31 -9.10
N GLU A 144 2.17 -1.36 -10.00
CA GLU A 144 2.76 -1.41 -11.32
C GLU A 144 4.16 -0.79 -11.25
N PRO A 145 5.20 -1.44 -11.80
CA PRO A 145 6.50 -0.81 -11.90
C PRO A 145 6.40 0.43 -12.78
N SER A 146 7.03 1.53 -12.38
CA SER A 146 7.14 2.71 -13.24
C SER A 146 7.98 2.40 -14.47
N PRO A 147 7.65 2.97 -15.64
CA PRO A 147 8.50 2.85 -16.83
C PRO A 147 9.92 3.33 -16.53
N GLY A 148 10.91 2.45 -16.72
CA GLY A 148 12.33 2.75 -16.46
C GLY A 148 12.84 2.34 -15.06
N ALA A 149 12.01 1.72 -14.23
CA ALA A 149 12.48 1.10 -13.00
C ALA A 149 12.84 -0.37 -13.27
N ASP A 150 14.10 -0.72 -13.09
CA ASP A 150 14.51 -2.12 -13.00
C ASP A 150 13.73 -2.79 -11.88
N VAL A 151 13.50 -4.10 -11.99
CA VAL A 151 12.75 -4.89 -10.98
C VAL A 151 13.36 -4.77 -9.57
N ALA A 152 14.60 -4.30 -9.49
CA ALA A 152 15.30 -3.91 -8.27
C ALA A 152 15.15 -2.41 -7.92
N GLY A 153 14.66 -1.58 -8.84
CA GLY A 153 14.52 -0.12 -8.74
C GLY A 153 13.06 0.31 -8.82
N VAL A 154 12.58 0.63 -7.77
CA VAL A 154 11.37 1.21 -7.24
C VAL A 154 10.66 2.19 -8.16
N GLY A 155 9.54 1.75 -8.70
CA GLY A 155 8.51 2.62 -9.27
C GLY A 155 7.69 3.33 -8.19
N ALA A 156 7.17 4.51 -8.51
CA ALA A 156 6.23 5.21 -7.65
C ALA A 156 5.03 4.30 -7.33
N VAL A 157 4.66 4.20 -6.07
CA VAL A 157 3.40 3.54 -5.66
C VAL A 157 2.29 4.44 -6.19
N PRO A 158 1.48 4.00 -7.17
CA PRO A 158 0.43 4.86 -7.68
C PRO A 158 -0.61 5.09 -6.60
N VAL A 159 -0.74 6.33 -6.15
CA VAL A 159 -1.84 6.75 -5.24
C VAL A 159 -3.20 6.38 -5.84
N GLN A 160 -3.27 6.21 -7.16
CA GLN A 160 -4.45 5.76 -7.91
C GLN A 160 -4.89 4.32 -7.58
N MET A 161 -4.05 3.50 -6.97
CA MET A 161 -4.39 2.11 -6.65
C MET A 161 -5.52 1.99 -5.62
N TRP A 162 -5.57 2.88 -4.66
CA TRP A 162 -6.66 2.99 -3.70
C TRP A 162 -7.99 3.35 -4.35
N TRP A 163 -7.94 4.12 -5.46
CA TRP A 163 -9.12 4.55 -6.20
C TRP A 163 -9.71 3.49 -7.11
N ARG A 164 -8.88 2.73 -7.83
CA ARG A 164 -9.36 1.64 -8.68
C ARG A 164 -10.03 0.51 -7.89
N GLN A 165 -9.55 0.27 -6.68
CA GLN A 165 -10.07 -0.79 -5.82
C GLN A 165 -11.46 -0.46 -5.26
N ALA A 166 -11.74 0.81 -4.98
CA ALA A 166 -13.09 1.27 -4.62
C ALA A 166 -14.07 1.12 -5.80
N GLN A 167 -13.62 1.35 -7.04
CA GLN A 167 -14.46 1.22 -8.23
C GLN A 167 -14.77 -0.24 -8.59
N SER A 168 -13.83 -1.18 -8.43
CA SER A 168 -14.06 -2.58 -8.80
C SER A 168 -15.05 -3.30 -7.87
N ARG A 169 -15.24 -2.82 -6.65
CA ARG A 169 -16.23 -3.37 -5.72
C ARG A 169 -17.65 -2.91 -6.01
N SER A 170 -17.85 -1.70 -6.57
CA SER A 170 -19.18 -1.21 -6.91
C SER A 170 -19.79 -1.90 -8.13
N CYS A 171 -18.97 -2.38 -9.08
CA CYS A 171 -19.45 -3.07 -10.28
C CYS A 171 -19.94 -4.52 -10.07
N ARG A 172 -19.70 -5.15 -8.93
CA ARG A 172 -20.10 -6.56 -8.69
C ARG A 172 -21.44 -6.74 -7.99
N TYR A 173 -22.10 -5.68 -7.55
CA TYR A 173 -23.39 -5.77 -6.85
C TYR A 173 -24.60 -5.35 -7.68
N GLY A 174 -24.47 -5.22 -8.99
CA GLY A 174 -25.53 -4.72 -9.87
C GLY A 174 -26.00 -5.70 -10.95
N ARG A 175 -26.03 -7.00 -10.70
CA ARG A 175 -26.80 -7.97 -11.49
C ARG A 175 -27.35 -9.07 -10.58
N GLY A 176 -28.53 -8.86 -10.13
CA GLY A 176 -29.46 -9.80 -9.55
C GLY A 176 -30.86 -9.27 -9.80
#